data_b99a4ed7cdf03355d6228a391600161d
#
_entry.id   b99a4ed7cdf03355d6228a391600161d
#
_cell.length_a   1.000
_cell.length_b   1.000
_cell.length_c   1.000
_cell.angle_alpha   90.00
_cell.angle_beta   90.00
_cell.angle_gamma   90.00
#
_symmetry.space_group_name_H-M   'P 1'
#
loop_
_entity.id
_entity.type
_entity.pdbx_description
1 polymer ?
#
loop_
_entity_poly.entity_id
_entity_poly.type
_entity_poly.pdbx_seq_one_letter_code
_entity_poly.pdbx_strand_id
1 'polypeptide(L)'
;MQPPARPGIHNRLTNVFARVALALAALSLLAVPVSAQPTIDYSPIVRNLVENYAVPKSAVLAETFAKLPEAIDAACADPASAEKKAAFANAFRESVDAYVRVAVLRFGALADENRLERLAFIPDARSVVRRQVDRLMAKPDPKATKPEGLREKSVALQGLSALEWVAFSSHGDVVLDGSSEKGAFACGYAGAIAARLTNTAENLKEAYGKGEGQTGLLLSPSPENPLVKTQKEAVEEVFNALLTGLALLRDQVLERVLEQSDPRARAARAPFSRSGNEFVYLAGGLGALGEAIAAGGFVEAAPEDGRWLSGSLSFENKLAVDALNGFSEPLSAVLGDEKARRRLEVIALGTANFRDLMGKQLAGYLELSGGFNALDGD
;
A
#
# COMPACT_ATOMS: atom_id res chain seq x y z
N MET A 1 -7.17 11.12 -104.68
CA MET A 1 -6.58 11.41 -103.34
C MET A 1 -7.73 11.53 -102.33
N GLN A 2 -7.95 10.48 -101.55
CA GLN A 2 -8.93 10.51 -100.44
C GLN A 2 -8.22 10.84 -99.11
N PRO A 3 -8.78 11.67 -98.22
CA PRO A 3 -8.14 11.95 -96.94
C PRO A 3 -8.39 10.79 -95.96
N PRO A 4 -7.49 10.66 -94.95
CA PRO A 4 -7.57 9.55 -93.99
C PRO A 4 -8.68 9.77 -92.97
N ALA A 5 -9.37 8.74 -92.56
CA ALA A 5 -10.43 8.72 -91.55
C ALA A 5 -9.86 8.96 -90.19
N ARG A 6 -10.51 9.85 -89.39
CA ARG A 6 -10.23 10.15 -87.99
C ARG A 6 -10.78 9.03 -87.09
N PRO A 7 -10.00 8.48 -86.15
CA PRO A 7 -10.51 7.51 -85.19
C PRO A 7 -11.53 8.09 -84.24
N GLY A 8 -12.63 7.43 -84.01
CA GLY A 8 -13.80 7.92 -83.28
C GLY A 8 -13.51 8.06 -81.80
N ILE A 9 -14.09 9.14 -81.25
CA ILE A 9 -14.03 9.58 -79.85
C ILE A 9 -14.62 8.51 -78.88
N HIS A 10 -15.44 7.58 -79.33
CA HIS A 10 -16.11 6.54 -78.55
C HIS A 10 -15.14 5.53 -77.85
N ASN A 11 -14.03 5.18 -78.51
CA ASN A 11 -13.06 4.18 -77.96
C ASN A 11 -12.17 4.76 -76.82
N ARG A 12 -12.08 6.09 -76.65
CA ARG A 12 -11.31 6.68 -75.55
C ARG A 12 -12.10 6.80 -74.23
N LEU A 13 -13.39 6.99 -74.30
CA LEU A 13 -14.26 7.10 -73.11
C LEU A 13 -14.46 5.74 -72.40
N THR A 14 -14.68 4.64 -73.19
CA THR A 14 -14.82 3.29 -72.60
C THR A 14 -13.55 2.80 -71.90
N ASN A 15 -12.37 3.16 -72.37
CA ASN A 15 -11.10 2.78 -71.71
C ASN A 15 -10.82 3.62 -70.42
N VAL A 16 -11.35 4.86 -70.31
CA VAL A 16 -11.21 5.65 -69.10
C VAL A 16 -12.15 5.16 -68.02
N PHE A 17 -13.40 4.81 -68.34
CA PHE A 17 -14.34 4.22 -67.38
C PHE A 17 -13.91 2.85 -66.88
N ALA A 18 -13.34 1.99 -67.75
CA ALA A 18 -12.79 0.70 -67.33
C ALA A 18 -11.59 0.82 -66.40
N ARG A 19 -10.71 1.80 -66.61
CA ARG A 19 -9.55 2.04 -65.74
C ARG A 19 -9.93 2.68 -64.41
N VAL A 20 -10.94 3.54 -64.35
CA VAL A 20 -11.47 4.13 -63.11
C VAL A 20 -12.22 3.09 -62.29
N ALA A 21 -13.00 2.20 -62.95
CA ALA A 21 -13.67 1.09 -62.24
C ALA A 21 -12.69 0.06 -61.68
N LEU A 22 -11.56 -0.26 -62.38
CA LEU A 22 -10.52 -1.12 -61.84
C LEU A 22 -9.74 -0.47 -60.69
N ALA A 23 -9.50 0.85 -60.71
CA ALA A 23 -8.85 1.60 -59.62
C ALA A 23 -9.71 1.67 -58.34
N LEU A 24 -11.04 1.82 -58.50
CA LEU A 24 -11.99 1.80 -57.38
C LEU A 24 -12.15 0.39 -56.79
N ALA A 25 -12.11 -0.68 -57.60
CA ALA A 25 -12.14 -2.06 -57.13
C ALA A 25 -10.83 -2.45 -56.41
N ALA A 26 -9.68 -1.89 -56.78
CA ALA A 26 -8.38 -2.10 -56.09
C ALA A 26 -8.29 -1.35 -54.76
N LEU A 27 -8.96 -0.22 -54.60
CA LEU A 27 -9.00 0.51 -53.33
C LEU A 27 -9.88 -0.17 -52.27
N SER A 28 -10.89 -0.92 -52.65
CA SER A 28 -11.78 -1.63 -51.73
C SER A 28 -11.17 -2.95 -51.19
N LEU A 29 -10.04 -3.44 -51.74
CA LEU A 29 -9.32 -4.61 -51.26
C LEU A 29 -8.25 -4.31 -50.18
N LEU A 30 -8.05 -3.04 -49.84
CA LEU A 30 -7.13 -2.61 -48.76
C LEU A 30 -7.85 -2.22 -47.47
N ALA A 31 -9.12 -2.59 -47.28
CA ALA A 31 -9.74 -2.58 -45.97
C ALA A 31 -9.15 -3.73 -45.13
N VAL A 32 -7.94 -3.52 -44.60
CA VAL A 32 -7.41 -4.33 -43.50
C VAL A 32 -8.46 -4.26 -42.40
N PRO A 33 -9.01 -5.38 -41.94
CA PRO A 33 -9.87 -5.35 -40.79
C PRO A 33 -9.07 -4.68 -39.66
N VAL A 34 -9.46 -3.49 -39.24
CA VAL A 34 -9.01 -2.94 -37.97
C VAL A 34 -9.53 -3.95 -36.96
N SER A 35 -8.67 -4.84 -36.50
CA SER A 35 -8.95 -5.67 -35.33
C SER A 35 -9.28 -4.70 -34.23
N ALA A 36 -10.53 -4.68 -33.78
CA ALA A 36 -10.89 -3.92 -32.59
C ALA A 36 -9.94 -4.40 -31.49
N GLN A 37 -9.14 -3.49 -30.95
CA GLN A 37 -8.33 -3.83 -29.78
C GLN A 37 -9.29 -4.37 -28.72
N PRO A 38 -8.94 -5.48 -28.05
CA PRO A 38 -9.77 -5.99 -26.97
C PRO A 38 -9.98 -4.90 -25.94
N THR A 39 -11.24 -4.54 -25.70
CA THR A 39 -11.59 -3.55 -24.68
C THR A 39 -11.28 -4.13 -23.32
N ILE A 40 -10.50 -3.40 -22.51
CA ILE A 40 -10.16 -3.79 -21.14
C ILE A 40 -11.43 -3.74 -20.30
N ASP A 41 -11.74 -4.84 -19.61
CA ASP A 41 -12.83 -4.88 -18.63
C ASP A 41 -12.31 -4.48 -17.25
N TYR A 42 -12.59 -3.24 -16.85
CA TYR A 42 -12.22 -2.70 -15.55
C TYR A 42 -13.20 -3.09 -14.44
N SER A 43 -14.41 -3.58 -14.80
CA SER A 43 -15.53 -3.73 -13.88
C SER A 43 -15.27 -4.66 -12.69
N PRO A 44 -14.50 -5.76 -12.79
CA PRO A 44 -14.29 -6.67 -11.67
C PRO A 44 -13.17 -6.21 -10.71
N ILE A 45 -12.24 -5.35 -11.16
CA ILE A 45 -10.96 -5.11 -10.46
C ILE A 45 -11.18 -4.54 -9.06
N VAL A 46 -11.92 -3.43 -8.94
CA VAL A 46 -12.13 -2.78 -7.63
C VAL A 46 -12.94 -3.68 -6.70
N ARG A 47 -13.97 -4.36 -7.23
CA ARG A 47 -14.77 -5.31 -6.46
C ARG A 47 -13.92 -6.46 -5.94
N ASN A 48 -13.15 -7.09 -6.81
CA ASN A 48 -12.24 -8.18 -6.44
C ASN A 48 -11.22 -7.72 -5.38
N LEU A 49 -10.64 -6.54 -5.53
CA LEU A 49 -9.68 -5.99 -4.57
C LEU A 49 -10.33 -5.77 -3.20
N VAL A 50 -11.56 -5.25 -3.17
CA VAL A 50 -12.29 -5.04 -1.92
C VAL A 50 -12.69 -6.37 -1.29
N GLU A 51 -13.36 -7.26 -2.04
CA GLU A 51 -13.91 -8.51 -1.52
C GLU A 51 -12.84 -9.55 -1.17
N ASN A 52 -11.80 -9.69 -2.01
CA ASN A 52 -10.79 -10.74 -1.87
C ASN A 52 -9.53 -10.28 -1.10
N TYR A 53 -9.38 -8.97 -0.86
CA TYR A 53 -8.24 -8.46 -0.12
C TYR A 53 -8.63 -7.53 1.03
N ALA A 54 -9.27 -6.38 0.78
CA ALA A 54 -9.51 -5.37 1.82
C ALA A 54 -10.38 -5.91 2.97
N VAL A 55 -11.48 -6.59 2.64
CA VAL A 55 -12.40 -7.20 3.64
C VAL A 55 -11.67 -8.24 4.49
N PRO A 56 -11.05 -9.29 3.95
CA PRO A 56 -10.37 -10.29 4.78
C PRO A 56 -9.18 -9.71 5.57
N LYS A 57 -8.39 -8.78 5.00
CA LYS A 57 -7.25 -8.20 5.74
C LYS A 57 -7.71 -7.26 6.86
N SER A 58 -8.80 -6.53 6.69
CA SER A 58 -9.38 -5.73 7.77
C SER A 58 -9.97 -6.60 8.90
N ALA A 59 -10.49 -7.78 8.58
CA ALA A 59 -10.94 -8.74 9.59
C ALA A 59 -9.76 -9.27 10.41
N VAL A 60 -8.66 -9.67 9.76
CA VAL A 60 -7.43 -10.10 10.45
C VAL A 60 -6.86 -8.99 11.32
N LEU A 61 -6.88 -7.72 10.85
CA LEU A 61 -6.44 -6.57 11.63
C LEU A 61 -7.27 -6.43 12.93
N ALA A 62 -8.60 -6.53 12.83
CA ALA A 62 -9.48 -6.43 13.99
C ALA A 62 -9.24 -7.54 15.00
N GLU A 63 -9.13 -8.80 14.54
CA GLU A 63 -8.83 -9.96 15.38
C GLU A 63 -7.46 -9.83 16.08
N THR A 64 -6.47 -9.31 15.36
CA THR A 64 -5.11 -9.14 15.89
C THR A 64 -5.06 -8.03 16.93
N PHE A 65 -5.67 -6.88 16.66
CA PHE A 65 -5.68 -5.76 17.60
C PHE A 65 -6.51 -6.04 18.86
N ALA A 66 -7.51 -6.90 18.78
CA ALA A 66 -8.30 -7.33 19.95
C ALA A 66 -7.47 -8.06 21.02
N LYS A 67 -6.28 -8.58 20.68
CA LYS A 67 -5.35 -9.23 21.63
C LYS A 67 -4.50 -8.25 22.41
N LEU A 68 -4.31 -7.02 21.92
CA LEU A 68 -3.40 -6.04 22.52
C LEU A 68 -3.79 -5.62 23.97
N PRO A 69 -5.07 -5.34 24.29
CA PRO A 69 -5.45 -4.92 25.64
C PRO A 69 -5.02 -5.93 26.71
N GLU A 70 -5.36 -7.22 26.52
CA GLU A 70 -5.02 -8.27 27.48
C GLU A 70 -3.51 -8.47 27.62
N ALA A 71 -2.76 -8.42 26.52
CA ALA A 71 -1.30 -8.55 26.53
C ALA A 71 -0.62 -7.40 27.24
N ILE A 72 -1.13 -6.16 27.10
CA ILE A 72 -0.65 -4.97 27.82
C ILE A 72 -0.94 -5.10 29.32
N ASP A 73 -2.18 -5.45 29.68
CA ASP A 73 -2.59 -5.59 31.09
C ASP A 73 -1.74 -6.65 31.79
N ALA A 74 -1.50 -7.80 31.13
CA ALA A 74 -0.66 -8.86 31.68
C ALA A 74 0.81 -8.43 31.89
N ALA A 75 1.40 -7.73 30.91
CA ALA A 75 2.78 -7.23 31.02
C ALA A 75 2.90 -6.13 32.10
N CYS A 76 1.90 -5.29 32.24
CA CYS A 76 1.85 -4.22 33.24
C CYS A 76 1.65 -4.76 34.68
N ALA A 77 0.83 -5.80 34.84
CA ALA A 77 0.53 -6.39 36.15
C ALA A 77 1.69 -7.20 36.71
N ASP A 78 2.54 -7.79 35.86
CA ASP A 78 3.69 -8.60 36.27
C ASP A 78 4.93 -8.23 35.44
N PRO A 79 5.55 -7.08 35.72
CA PRO A 79 6.68 -6.58 34.95
C PRO A 79 7.97 -7.43 35.11
N ALA A 80 8.00 -8.34 36.08
CA ALA A 80 9.11 -9.29 36.24
C ALA A 80 8.99 -10.51 35.30
N SER A 81 7.80 -10.82 34.80
CA SER A 81 7.56 -11.97 33.92
C SER A 81 8.10 -11.75 32.52
N ALA A 82 9.17 -12.44 32.16
CA ALA A 82 9.71 -12.47 30.81
C ALA A 82 8.70 -13.05 29.80
N GLU A 83 7.88 -14.03 30.23
CA GLU A 83 6.85 -14.65 29.39
C GLU A 83 5.77 -13.65 28.97
N LYS A 84 5.25 -12.87 29.93
CA LYS A 84 4.21 -11.86 29.65
C LYS A 84 4.73 -10.73 28.76
N LYS A 85 5.98 -10.28 29.00
CA LYS A 85 6.64 -9.31 28.12
C LYS A 85 6.84 -9.87 26.72
N ALA A 86 7.25 -11.11 26.56
CA ALA A 86 7.38 -11.77 25.26
C ALA A 86 6.01 -11.93 24.57
N ALA A 87 4.95 -12.26 25.32
CA ALA A 87 3.60 -12.35 24.79
C ALA A 87 3.12 -11.01 24.23
N PHE A 88 3.34 -9.91 24.96
CA PHE A 88 3.05 -8.56 24.46
C PHE A 88 3.90 -8.20 23.22
N ALA A 89 5.20 -8.47 23.22
CA ALA A 89 6.07 -8.20 22.09
C ALA A 89 5.61 -8.96 20.83
N ASN A 90 5.17 -10.21 20.97
CA ASN A 90 4.61 -11.01 19.88
C ASN A 90 3.28 -10.45 19.40
N ALA A 91 2.35 -10.07 20.28
CA ALA A 91 1.09 -9.46 19.91
C ALA A 91 1.30 -8.12 19.19
N PHE A 92 2.30 -7.33 19.61
CA PHE A 92 2.68 -6.09 18.92
C PHE A 92 3.26 -6.37 17.53
N ARG A 93 4.14 -7.38 17.39
CA ARG A 93 4.71 -7.81 16.11
C ARG A 93 3.61 -8.24 15.13
N GLU A 94 2.67 -9.08 15.57
CA GLU A 94 1.51 -9.50 14.77
C GLU A 94 0.67 -8.28 14.35
N SER A 95 0.51 -7.31 15.26
CA SER A 95 -0.22 -6.07 15.00
C SER A 95 0.47 -5.20 13.95
N VAL A 96 1.80 -5.14 13.92
CA VAL A 96 2.57 -4.42 12.89
C VAL A 96 2.38 -5.06 11.52
N ASP A 97 2.45 -6.41 11.43
CA ASP A 97 2.21 -7.12 10.16
C ASP A 97 0.78 -6.93 9.67
N ALA A 98 -0.22 -7.14 10.53
CA ALA A 98 -1.63 -6.95 10.16
C ALA A 98 -1.93 -5.50 9.74
N TYR A 99 -1.35 -4.51 10.43
CA TYR A 99 -1.47 -3.10 10.09
C TYR A 99 -0.93 -2.79 8.69
N VAL A 100 0.31 -3.18 8.40
CA VAL A 100 0.93 -2.79 7.12
C VAL A 100 0.23 -3.45 5.93
N ARG A 101 -0.31 -4.65 6.11
CA ARG A 101 -1.10 -5.34 5.07
C ARG A 101 -2.36 -4.58 4.70
N VAL A 102 -2.94 -3.84 5.61
CA VAL A 102 -4.08 -2.95 5.33
C VAL A 102 -3.61 -1.56 4.89
N ALA A 103 -2.55 -1.04 5.50
CA ALA A 103 -2.07 0.32 5.27
C ALA A 103 -1.61 0.61 3.83
N VAL A 104 -1.20 -0.41 3.07
CA VAL A 104 -0.82 -0.25 1.65
C VAL A 104 -2.00 0.08 0.75
N LEU A 105 -3.23 -0.19 1.16
CA LEU A 105 -4.43 0.07 0.37
C LEU A 105 -4.66 1.57 0.15
N ARG A 106 -4.54 2.37 1.19
CA ARG A 106 -4.66 3.86 1.20
C ARG A 106 -5.89 4.42 0.49
N PHE A 107 -6.93 3.63 0.28
CA PHE A 107 -8.19 4.01 -0.36
C PHE A 107 -9.42 3.51 0.40
N GLY A 108 -10.60 3.92 -0.03
CA GLY A 108 -11.87 3.47 0.51
C GLY A 108 -12.02 3.81 2.00
N ALA A 109 -12.61 2.91 2.76
CA ALA A 109 -12.87 3.11 4.18
C ALA A 109 -11.63 3.48 5.01
N LEU A 110 -10.43 3.09 4.59
CA LEU A 110 -9.18 3.43 5.28
C LEU A 110 -8.84 4.92 5.16
N ALA A 111 -9.19 5.57 4.06
CA ALA A 111 -8.96 6.99 3.84
C ALA A 111 -9.96 7.87 4.61
N ASP A 112 -11.11 7.32 5.01
CA ASP A 112 -12.12 8.04 5.76
C ASP A 112 -11.67 8.33 7.20
N GLU A 113 -12.07 9.47 7.76
CA GLU A 113 -11.93 9.81 9.19
C GLU A 113 -10.49 9.77 9.75
N ASN A 114 -9.49 9.93 8.89
CA ASN A 114 -8.07 9.78 9.22
C ASN A 114 -7.75 8.42 9.89
N ARG A 115 -8.43 7.33 9.48
CA ARG A 115 -8.23 6.00 10.07
C ARG A 115 -6.79 5.52 9.90
N LEU A 116 -6.18 5.80 8.75
CA LEU A 116 -4.80 5.43 8.48
C LEU A 116 -3.83 6.03 9.51
N GLU A 117 -3.92 7.34 9.78
CA GLU A 117 -3.07 8.05 10.74
C GLU A 117 -3.40 7.66 12.19
N ARG A 118 -4.65 7.27 12.48
CA ARG A 118 -5.07 6.77 13.78
C ARG A 118 -4.58 5.35 14.08
N LEU A 119 -4.38 4.52 13.05
CA LEU A 119 -3.78 3.19 13.21
C LEU A 119 -2.28 3.27 13.43
N ALA A 120 -1.56 4.12 12.67
CA ALA A 120 -0.17 4.46 12.94
C ALA A 120 0.20 5.78 12.24
N PHE A 121 0.92 6.64 12.92
CA PHE A 121 1.37 7.93 12.37
C PHE A 121 2.66 7.73 11.57
N ILE A 122 2.52 7.29 10.33
CA ILE A 122 3.62 6.99 9.39
C ILE A 122 3.31 7.64 8.03
N PRO A 123 4.30 8.37 7.43
CA PRO A 123 5.65 8.63 7.91
C PRO A 123 5.71 9.70 9.02
N ASP A 124 6.64 9.55 9.97
CA ASP A 124 6.92 10.57 11.00
C ASP A 124 8.29 11.24 10.78
N ALA A 125 8.44 11.92 9.65
CA ALA A 125 9.70 12.56 9.23
C ALA A 125 10.25 13.60 10.22
N ARG A 126 9.39 14.12 11.11
CA ARG A 126 9.74 15.16 12.09
C ARG A 126 9.80 14.66 13.53
N SER A 127 9.71 13.35 13.76
CA SER A 127 9.64 12.74 15.09
C SER A 127 8.56 13.37 16.00
N VAL A 128 7.37 13.57 15.42
CA VAL A 128 6.23 14.19 16.11
C VAL A 128 5.72 13.28 17.21
N VAL A 129 5.60 11.98 16.92
CA VAL A 129 5.18 10.94 17.88
C VAL A 129 6.09 11.01 19.10
N ARG A 130 7.40 10.86 18.92
CA ARG A 130 8.36 10.94 20.03
C ARG A 130 8.17 12.17 20.88
N ARG A 131 8.21 13.36 20.27
CA ARG A 131 8.10 14.61 21.03
C ARG A 131 6.80 14.76 21.80
N GLN A 132 5.69 14.25 21.24
CA GLN A 132 4.40 14.35 21.91
C GLN A 132 4.24 13.31 23.01
N VAL A 133 4.67 12.07 22.80
CA VAL A 133 4.65 11.02 23.83
C VAL A 133 5.59 11.40 24.99
N ASP A 134 6.84 11.81 24.69
CA ASP A 134 7.79 12.25 25.73
C ASP A 134 7.21 13.41 26.58
N ARG A 135 6.53 14.38 25.93
CA ARG A 135 5.87 15.48 26.64
C ARG A 135 4.70 14.99 27.54
N LEU A 136 3.90 14.06 27.01
CA LEU A 136 2.78 13.47 27.76
C LEU A 136 3.30 12.65 28.95
N MET A 137 4.38 11.92 28.79
CA MET A 137 5.01 11.16 29.89
C MET A 137 5.69 12.04 30.94
N ALA A 138 6.20 13.21 30.52
CA ALA A 138 6.79 14.19 31.44
C ALA A 138 5.73 15.01 32.20
N LYS A 139 4.56 15.23 31.57
CA LYS A 139 3.41 15.93 32.19
C LYS A 139 2.15 15.11 31.96
N PRO A 140 1.87 14.12 32.82
CA PRO A 140 0.74 13.22 32.66
C PRO A 140 -0.60 13.97 32.61
N ASP A 141 -1.44 13.58 31.64
CA ASP A 141 -2.83 14.01 31.54
C ASP A 141 -3.73 12.78 31.71
N PRO A 142 -4.49 12.66 32.81
CA PRO A 142 -5.35 11.51 33.08
C PRO A 142 -6.37 11.20 31.95
N LYS A 143 -6.74 12.18 31.13
CA LYS A 143 -7.60 11.96 29.97
C LYS A 143 -6.96 11.01 28.92
N ALA A 144 -5.62 10.98 28.87
CA ALA A 144 -4.92 10.10 27.91
C ALA A 144 -5.00 8.61 28.28
N THR A 145 -5.34 8.27 29.52
CA THR A 145 -5.56 6.88 29.96
C THR A 145 -7.00 6.39 29.74
N LYS A 146 -7.82 7.18 29.08
CA LYS A 146 -9.21 6.83 28.70
C LYS A 146 -9.36 6.90 27.19
N PRO A 147 -9.96 5.91 26.54
CA PRO A 147 -10.10 5.87 25.08
C PRO A 147 -10.80 7.10 24.51
N GLU A 148 -11.85 7.62 25.19
CA GLU A 148 -12.60 8.80 24.76
C GLU A 148 -11.75 10.06 24.85
N GLY A 149 -11.03 10.25 25.96
CA GLY A 149 -10.16 11.40 26.15
C GLY A 149 -8.94 11.36 25.23
N LEU A 150 -8.43 10.18 24.88
CA LEU A 150 -7.36 10.00 23.92
C LEU A 150 -7.82 10.32 22.48
N ARG A 151 -9.07 10.01 22.14
CA ARG A 151 -9.67 10.35 20.84
C ARG A 151 -9.58 11.83 20.51
N GLU A 152 -9.70 12.70 21.50
CA GLU A 152 -9.65 14.16 21.36
C GLU A 152 -8.22 14.71 21.20
N LYS A 153 -7.20 13.87 21.41
CA LYS A 153 -5.79 14.28 21.28
C LYS A 153 -5.29 14.11 19.86
N SER A 154 -4.09 14.65 19.63
CA SER A 154 -3.37 14.48 18.35
C SER A 154 -3.29 13.01 17.94
N VAL A 155 -3.47 12.72 16.64
CA VAL A 155 -3.30 11.38 16.07
C VAL A 155 -1.90 10.80 16.33
N ALA A 156 -0.88 11.65 16.49
CA ALA A 156 0.48 11.23 16.85
C ALA A 156 0.61 10.69 18.30
N LEU A 157 -0.42 10.85 19.15
CA LEU A 157 -0.53 10.23 20.47
C LEU A 157 -1.38 8.95 20.45
N GLN A 158 -1.84 8.53 19.27
CA GLN A 158 -2.69 7.38 19.07
C GLN A 158 -1.98 6.36 18.18
N GLY A 159 -2.50 5.15 18.09
CA GLY A 159 -2.01 4.16 17.14
C GLY A 159 -0.71 3.45 17.56
N LEU A 160 -0.28 2.53 16.68
CA LEU A 160 0.88 1.65 16.92
C LEU A 160 2.19 2.42 17.13
N SER A 161 2.39 3.56 16.44
CA SER A 161 3.61 4.35 16.59
C SER A 161 3.74 4.92 18.01
N ALA A 162 2.64 5.38 18.64
CA ALA A 162 2.63 5.86 20.00
C ALA A 162 2.74 4.71 21.01
N LEU A 163 2.10 3.57 20.74
CA LEU A 163 2.20 2.36 21.56
C LEU A 163 3.64 1.84 21.56
N GLU A 164 4.30 1.77 20.41
CA GLU A 164 5.71 1.40 20.33
C GLU A 164 6.57 2.31 21.23
N TRP A 165 6.34 3.63 21.13
CA TRP A 165 7.17 4.59 21.85
C TRP A 165 7.03 4.48 23.37
N VAL A 166 5.83 4.21 23.89
CA VAL A 166 5.60 4.09 25.34
C VAL A 166 5.96 2.70 25.88
N ALA A 167 5.84 1.65 25.07
CA ALA A 167 5.95 0.28 25.53
C ALA A 167 7.34 -0.35 25.36
N PHE A 168 8.20 0.21 24.47
CA PHE A 168 9.53 -0.37 24.20
C PHE A 168 10.67 0.60 24.55
N SER A 169 11.79 0.05 25.01
CA SER A 169 13.05 0.79 25.19
C SER A 169 13.72 1.07 23.84
N SER A 170 14.79 1.89 23.85
CA SER A 170 15.62 2.08 22.64
C SER A 170 16.40 0.84 22.22
N HIS A 171 16.36 -0.22 23.02
CA HIS A 171 17.04 -1.49 22.77
C HIS A 171 16.07 -2.63 22.44
N GLY A 172 14.77 -2.31 22.29
CA GLY A 172 13.75 -3.30 21.94
C GLY A 172 13.09 -4.01 23.12
N ASP A 173 13.53 -3.73 24.36
CA ASP A 173 12.95 -4.35 25.55
C ASP A 173 11.57 -3.77 25.86
N VAL A 174 10.63 -4.61 26.26
CA VAL A 174 9.34 -4.17 26.80
C VAL A 174 9.55 -3.53 28.17
N VAL A 175 9.15 -2.24 28.29
CA VAL A 175 9.33 -1.41 29.51
C VAL A 175 8.04 -1.15 30.27
N LEU A 176 6.95 -1.81 29.90
CA LEU A 176 5.68 -1.73 30.62
C LEU A 176 5.84 -2.26 32.05
N ASP A 177 5.47 -1.44 33.02
CA ASP A 177 5.61 -1.72 34.45
C ASP A 177 4.61 -0.87 35.25
N GLY A 178 3.57 -1.49 35.77
CA GLY A 178 2.52 -0.83 36.54
C GLY A 178 2.87 -0.56 38.00
N SER A 179 4.07 -0.87 38.50
CA SER A 179 4.44 -0.84 39.91
C SER A 179 4.66 0.57 40.49
N SER A 180 4.90 1.56 39.62
CA SER A 180 5.09 2.98 40.02
C SER A 180 3.96 3.86 39.46
N GLU A 181 3.76 5.06 40.02
CA GLU A 181 2.77 6.03 39.53
C GLU A 181 3.02 6.37 38.05
N LYS A 182 4.26 6.60 37.65
CA LYS A 182 4.64 6.86 36.26
C LYS A 182 4.39 5.64 35.39
N GLY A 183 4.70 4.46 35.87
CA GLY A 183 4.47 3.20 35.16
C GLY A 183 2.97 2.89 35.04
N ALA A 184 2.18 3.11 36.10
CA ALA A 184 0.73 2.98 36.06
C ALA A 184 0.09 3.93 35.03
N PHE A 185 0.61 5.16 34.90
CA PHE A 185 0.18 6.07 33.83
C PHE A 185 0.56 5.55 32.44
N ALA A 186 1.78 5.06 32.25
CA ALA A 186 2.24 4.48 30.98
C ALA A 186 1.36 3.29 30.58
N CYS A 187 1.08 2.40 31.51
CA CYS A 187 0.19 1.24 31.31
C CYS A 187 -1.24 1.66 30.96
N GLY A 188 -1.82 2.60 31.70
CA GLY A 188 -3.15 3.14 31.38
C GLY A 188 -3.22 3.81 30.02
N TYR A 189 -2.16 4.53 29.62
CA TYR A 189 -2.06 5.15 28.31
C TYR A 189 -1.92 4.09 27.19
N ALA A 190 -1.06 3.08 27.37
CA ALA A 190 -0.92 1.97 26.45
C ALA A 190 -2.25 1.21 26.26
N GLY A 191 -2.97 0.93 27.36
CA GLY A 191 -4.29 0.32 27.34
C GLY A 191 -5.32 1.15 26.57
N ALA A 192 -5.32 2.49 26.77
CA ALA A 192 -6.20 3.40 26.02
C ALA A 192 -5.88 3.41 24.52
N ILE A 193 -4.59 3.35 24.13
CA ILE A 193 -4.19 3.20 22.72
C ILE A 193 -4.73 1.88 22.17
N ALA A 194 -4.54 0.76 22.88
CA ALA A 194 -4.97 -0.56 22.42
C ALA A 194 -6.50 -0.60 22.22
N ALA A 195 -7.28 -0.07 23.16
CA ALA A 195 -8.73 0.02 23.02
C ALA A 195 -9.15 0.89 21.81
N ARG A 196 -8.43 1.98 21.53
CA ARG A 196 -8.66 2.82 20.35
C ARG A 196 -8.32 2.09 19.05
N LEU A 197 -7.21 1.35 19.01
CA LEU A 197 -6.80 0.53 17.88
C LEU A 197 -7.86 -0.54 17.57
N THR A 198 -8.32 -1.27 18.60
CA THR A 198 -9.39 -2.29 18.45
C THR A 198 -10.66 -1.68 17.86
N ASN A 199 -11.14 -0.56 18.42
CA ASN A 199 -12.34 0.12 17.92
C ASN A 199 -12.17 0.61 16.48
N THR A 200 -11.00 1.16 16.15
CA THR A 200 -10.74 1.67 14.79
C THR A 200 -10.69 0.52 13.78
N ALA A 201 -10.08 -0.62 14.14
CA ALA A 201 -10.00 -1.80 13.28
C ALA A 201 -11.37 -2.46 13.07
N GLU A 202 -12.21 -2.58 14.11
CA GLU A 202 -13.57 -3.09 13.98
C GLU A 202 -14.43 -2.18 13.08
N ASN A 203 -14.39 -0.88 13.27
CA ASN A 203 -15.09 0.06 12.40
C ASN A 203 -14.59 0.00 10.95
N LEU A 204 -13.29 -0.21 10.72
CA LEU A 204 -12.73 -0.38 9.39
C LEU A 204 -13.21 -1.66 8.72
N LYS A 205 -13.20 -2.78 9.45
CA LYS A 205 -13.72 -4.08 9.01
C LYS A 205 -15.20 -3.97 8.60
N GLU A 206 -16.02 -3.32 9.44
CA GLU A 206 -17.44 -3.10 9.11
C GLU A 206 -17.62 -2.22 7.87
N ALA A 207 -16.88 -1.12 7.76
CA ALA A 207 -16.99 -0.18 6.66
C ALA A 207 -16.59 -0.82 5.32
N TYR A 208 -15.52 -1.62 5.27
CA TYR A 208 -15.17 -2.38 4.08
C TYR A 208 -16.23 -3.46 3.77
N GLY A 209 -16.67 -4.21 4.79
CA GLY A 209 -17.65 -5.29 4.62
C GLY A 209 -19.02 -4.80 4.13
N LYS A 210 -19.42 -3.60 4.52
CA LYS A 210 -20.69 -2.97 4.09
C LYS A 210 -20.54 -2.11 2.83
N GLY A 211 -19.33 -1.86 2.37
CA GLY A 211 -19.06 -0.93 1.27
C GLY A 211 -19.45 0.52 1.62
N GLU A 212 -19.18 0.96 2.85
CA GLU A 212 -19.54 2.30 3.32
C GLU A 212 -18.50 3.35 2.89
N GLY A 213 -18.91 4.63 2.91
CA GLY A 213 -18.03 5.78 2.64
C GLY A 213 -17.39 5.74 1.25
N GLN A 214 -16.11 6.04 1.16
CA GLN A 214 -15.39 6.02 -0.10
C GLN A 214 -15.37 4.64 -0.77
N THR A 215 -15.46 3.54 0.00
CA THR A 215 -15.53 2.19 -0.58
C THR A 215 -16.77 2.05 -1.48
N GLY A 216 -17.93 2.49 -1.02
CA GLY A 216 -19.16 2.45 -1.80
C GLY A 216 -19.11 3.33 -3.05
N LEU A 217 -18.46 4.49 -2.97
CA LEU A 217 -18.23 5.34 -4.12
C LEU A 217 -17.34 4.67 -5.17
N LEU A 218 -16.28 4.01 -4.77
CA LEU A 218 -15.39 3.26 -5.68
C LEU A 218 -16.08 2.05 -6.33
N LEU A 219 -17.00 1.40 -5.60
CA LEU A 219 -17.73 0.23 -6.09
C LEU A 219 -18.90 0.59 -7.03
N SER A 220 -19.31 1.86 -7.06
CA SER A 220 -20.49 2.34 -7.81
C SER A 220 -20.19 3.58 -8.63
N PRO A 221 -19.25 3.54 -9.60
CA PRO A 221 -18.98 4.67 -10.49
C PRO A 221 -20.21 5.08 -11.27
N SER A 222 -20.50 6.38 -11.35
CA SER A 222 -21.58 6.95 -12.15
C SER A 222 -21.28 8.42 -12.47
N PRO A 223 -21.94 9.04 -13.47
CA PRO A 223 -21.74 10.46 -13.77
C PRO A 223 -21.99 11.39 -12.57
N GLU A 224 -22.86 10.99 -11.65
CA GLU A 224 -23.23 11.75 -10.44
C GLU A 224 -22.31 11.46 -9.25
N ASN A 225 -21.51 10.40 -9.31
CA ASN A 225 -20.60 10.02 -8.21
C ASN A 225 -19.55 11.11 -7.98
N PRO A 226 -19.36 11.61 -6.75
CA PRO A 226 -18.44 12.71 -6.47
C PRO A 226 -16.96 12.32 -6.57
N LEU A 227 -16.63 11.01 -6.49
CA LEU A 227 -15.26 10.53 -6.48
C LEU A 227 -14.81 10.00 -7.85
N VAL A 228 -15.58 9.10 -8.47
CA VAL A 228 -15.24 8.44 -9.72
C VAL A 228 -16.44 8.34 -10.65
N LYS A 229 -16.25 8.62 -11.95
CA LYS A 229 -17.32 8.62 -12.94
C LYS A 229 -17.42 7.31 -13.70
N THR A 230 -16.30 6.64 -13.89
CA THR A 230 -16.17 5.43 -14.71
C THR A 230 -15.46 4.31 -13.95
N GLN A 231 -15.61 3.06 -14.41
CA GLN A 231 -14.88 1.92 -13.86
C GLN A 231 -13.36 2.11 -14.00
N LYS A 232 -12.91 2.71 -15.10
CA LYS A 232 -11.50 3.02 -15.32
C LYS A 232 -10.98 4.00 -14.26
N GLU A 233 -11.70 5.10 -14.00
CA GLU A 233 -11.32 6.05 -12.95
C GLU A 233 -11.26 5.40 -11.55
N ALA A 234 -12.19 4.49 -11.24
CA ALA A 234 -12.15 3.76 -9.99
C ALA A 234 -10.92 2.85 -9.87
N VAL A 235 -10.53 2.20 -10.99
CA VAL A 235 -9.28 1.40 -11.04
C VAL A 235 -8.06 2.30 -10.93
N GLU A 236 -8.03 3.44 -11.60
CA GLU A 236 -6.94 4.43 -11.50
C GLU A 236 -6.74 4.90 -10.05
N GLU A 237 -7.82 5.21 -9.34
CA GLU A 237 -7.78 5.64 -7.94
C GLU A 237 -7.14 4.58 -7.03
N VAL A 238 -7.62 3.33 -7.08
CA VAL A 238 -7.08 2.26 -6.23
C VAL A 238 -5.65 1.86 -6.65
N PHE A 239 -5.34 1.90 -7.93
CA PHE A 239 -4.00 1.60 -8.43
C PHE A 239 -2.97 2.64 -8.00
N ASN A 240 -3.30 3.93 -8.09
CA ASN A 240 -2.46 5.03 -7.60
C ASN A 240 -2.27 4.97 -6.08
N ALA A 241 -3.30 4.56 -5.33
CA ALA A 241 -3.17 4.33 -3.90
C ALA A 241 -2.17 3.20 -3.57
N LEU A 242 -2.19 2.09 -4.32
CA LEU A 242 -1.20 1.01 -4.18
C LEU A 242 0.22 1.47 -4.55
N LEU A 243 0.38 2.24 -5.63
CA LEU A 243 1.68 2.84 -6.00
C LEU A 243 2.19 3.79 -4.91
N THR A 244 1.32 4.58 -4.30
CA THR A 244 1.66 5.44 -3.16
C THR A 244 2.11 4.59 -1.96
N GLY A 245 1.44 3.46 -1.68
CA GLY A 245 1.87 2.50 -0.66
C GLY A 245 3.28 1.96 -0.92
N LEU A 246 3.58 1.60 -2.16
CA LEU A 246 4.91 1.15 -2.58
C LEU A 246 5.96 2.25 -2.43
N ALA A 247 5.66 3.48 -2.86
CA ALA A 247 6.57 4.61 -2.73
C ALA A 247 6.89 4.94 -1.26
N LEU A 248 5.93 4.82 -0.35
CA LEU A 248 6.18 4.98 1.07
C LEU A 248 7.15 3.93 1.62
N LEU A 249 6.94 2.65 1.29
CA LEU A 249 7.81 1.56 1.74
C LEU A 249 9.23 1.70 1.16
N ARG A 250 9.32 1.99 -0.13
CA ARG A 250 10.59 2.09 -0.85
C ARG A 250 11.29 3.42 -0.57
N ASP A 251 10.67 4.54 -0.96
CA ASP A 251 11.36 5.84 -1.03
C ASP A 251 11.45 6.51 0.34
N GLN A 252 10.42 6.34 1.20
CA GLN A 252 10.38 6.97 2.52
C GLN A 252 10.96 6.11 3.65
N VAL A 253 11.14 4.79 3.43
CA VAL A 253 11.73 3.91 4.43
C VAL A 253 13.02 3.27 3.91
N LEU A 254 12.94 2.39 2.93
CA LEU A 254 14.08 1.57 2.49
C LEU A 254 15.24 2.42 1.94
N GLU A 255 14.99 3.35 1.04
CA GLU A 255 16.05 4.20 0.50
C GLU A 255 16.62 5.16 1.54
N ARG A 256 15.78 5.74 2.41
CA ARG A 256 16.26 6.63 3.47
C ARG A 256 17.18 5.96 4.49
N VAL A 257 16.97 4.67 4.78
CA VAL A 257 17.88 3.95 5.67
C VAL A 257 19.19 3.57 4.98
N LEU A 258 19.24 3.59 3.65
CA LEU A 258 20.44 3.34 2.86
C LEU A 258 21.27 4.60 2.58
N GLU A 259 20.76 5.80 2.86
CA GLU A 259 21.51 7.05 2.72
C GLU A 259 22.81 7.04 3.53
N GLN A 260 23.83 7.78 3.07
CA GLN A 260 25.14 7.85 3.76
C GLN A 260 25.05 8.71 5.02
N SER A 261 24.95 8.06 6.18
CA SER A 261 24.96 8.69 7.51
C SER A 261 25.27 7.65 8.60
N ASP A 262 25.22 8.04 9.88
CA ASP A 262 25.36 7.10 10.99
C ASP A 262 24.31 5.98 10.93
N PRO A 263 24.70 4.67 10.96
CA PRO A 263 23.78 3.54 10.90
C PRO A 263 22.69 3.55 11.98
N ARG A 264 23.03 3.98 13.21
CA ARG A 264 22.05 4.06 14.30
C ARG A 264 21.01 5.15 14.06
N ALA A 265 21.45 6.32 13.61
CA ALA A 265 20.54 7.43 13.30
C ALA A 265 19.61 7.10 12.14
N ARG A 266 20.08 6.31 11.16
CA ARG A 266 19.28 5.84 10.02
C ARG A 266 18.25 4.80 10.44
N ALA A 267 18.71 3.77 11.18
CA ALA A 267 17.82 2.73 11.67
C ALA A 267 16.67 3.31 12.51
N ALA A 268 16.96 4.30 13.35
CA ALA A 268 15.95 4.97 14.19
C ALA A 268 14.88 5.74 13.40
N ARG A 269 15.05 5.94 12.08
CA ARG A 269 14.03 6.56 11.20
C ARG A 269 13.06 5.55 10.60
N ALA A 270 13.41 4.26 10.60
CA ALA A 270 12.54 3.24 10.10
C ALA A 270 11.33 3.04 11.05
N PRO A 271 10.10 2.93 10.52
CA PRO A 271 8.95 2.59 11.35
C PRO A 271 9.20 1.28 12.10
N PHE A 272 8.76 1.24 13.35
CA PHE A 272 8.86 0.07 14.23
C PHE A 272 10.28 -0.44 14.52
N SER A 273 11.29 0.40 14.30
CA SER A 273 12.69 0.06 14.62
C SER A 273 12.99 0.00 16.12
N ARG A 274 12.17 0.66 16.93
CA ARG A 274 12.33 0.67 18.40
C ARG A 274 11.94 -0.68 19.01
N SER A 275 10.98 -1.37 18.40
CA SER A 275 10.51 -2.71 18.77
C SER A 275 11.19 -3.84 17.97
N GLY A 276 12.10 -3.50 17.03
CA GLY A 276 12.76 -4.47 16.14
C GLY A 276 11.83 -5.07 15.10
N ASN A 277 10.75 -4.36 14.73
CA ASN A 277 9.74 -4.82 13.76
C ASN A 277 9.83 -4.12 12.39
N GLU A 278 10.92 -3.41 12.11
CA GLU A 278 11.13 -2.70 10.84
C GLU A 278 11.13 -3.62 9.62
N PHE A 279 11.71 -4.81 9.73
CA PHE A 279 11.71 -5.79 8.64
C PHE A 279 10.34 -6.47 8.48
N VAL A 280 9.60 -6.66 9.57
CA VAL A 280 8.20 -7.13 9.53
C VAL A 280 7.33 -6.12 8.77
N TYR A 281 7.50 -4.83 9.05
CA TYR A 281 6.80 -3.76 8.36
C TYR A 281 7.13 -3.72 6.87
N LEU A 282 8.41 -3.78 6.50
CA LEU A 282 8.84 -3.74 5.09
C LEU A 282 8.40 -5.00 4.33
N ALA A 283 8.67 -6.20 4.87
CA ALA A 283 8.32 -7.46 4.22
C ALA A 283 6.81 -7.64 4.12
N GLY A 284 6.07 -7.35 5.19
CA GLY A 284 4.61 -7.40 5.22
C GLY A 284 3.97 -6.45 4.22
N GLY A 285 4.50 -5.21 4.11
CA GLY A 285 3.98 -4.21 3.18
C GLY A 285 4.25 -4.56 1.72
N LEU A 286 5.46 -5.02 1.37
CA LEU A 286 5.76 -5.49 0.01
C LEU A 286 4.93 -6.72 -0.36
N GLY A 287 4.82 -7.71 0.55
CA GLY A 287 3.98 -8.89 0.34
C GLY A 287 2.51 -8.51 0.11
N ALA A 288 2.03 -7.56 0.89
CA ALA A 288 0.67 -7.02 0.78
C ALA A 288 0.37 -6.43 -0.60
N LEU A 289 1.32 -5.69 -1.19
CA LEU A 289 1.16 -5.11 -2.53
C LEU A 289 1.05 -6.20 -3.60
N GLY A 290 1.89 -7.24 -3.56
CA GLY A 290 1.80 -8.37 -4.48
C GLY A 290 0.48 -9.12 -4.34
N GLU A 291 0.05 -9.40 -3.10
CA GLU A 291 -1.24 -10.03 -2.81
C GLU A 291 -2.43 -9.18 -3.30
N ALA A 292 -2.40 -7.86 -3.09
CA ALA A 292 -3.47 -6.95 -3.51
C ALA A 292 -3.60 -6.87 -5.04
N ILE A 293 -2.48 -6.79 -5.78
CA ILE A 293 -2.47 -6.81 -7.25
C ILE A 293 -3.07 -8.12 -7.78
N ALA A 294 -2.68 -9.26 -7.21
CA ALA A 294 -3.22 -10.56 -7.58
C ALA A 294 -4.71 -10.67 -7.23
N ALA A 295 -5.10 -10.29 -6.01
CA ALA A 295 -6.50 -10.37 -5.56
C ALA A 295 -7.45 -9.49 -6.37
N GLY A 296 -6.98 -8.31 -6.83
CA GLY A 296 -7.76 -7.43 -7.70
C GLY A 296 -7.92 -7.94 -9.13
N GLY A 297 -7.08 -8.89 -9.58
CA GLY A 297 -7.11 -9.38 -10.95
C GLY A 297 -6.59 -8.37 -11.97
N PHE A 298 -5.66 -7.49 -11.57
CA PHE A 298 -5.14 -6.44 -12.45
C PHE A 298 -4.44 -7.01 -13.70
N VAL A 299 -3.65 -8.07 -13.55
CA VAL A 299 -2.96 -8.69 -14.69
C VAL A 299 -3.91 -9.47 -15.57
N GLU A 300 -4.93 -10.10 -14.99
CA GLU A 300 -5.97 -10.83 -15.71
C GLU A 300 -6.83 -9.93 -16.58
N ALA A 301 -6.99 -8.66 -16.20
CA ALA A 301 -7.68 -7.64 -16.99
C ALA A 301 -6.83 -7.10 -18.16
N ALA A 302 -5.50 -7.26 -18.11
CA ALA A 302 -4.61 -6.84 -19.18
C ALA A 302 -4.81 -7.70 -20.45
N PRO A 303 -4.51 -7.16 -21.64
CA PRO A 303 -4.45 -7.94 -22.89
C PRO A 303 -3.52 -9.16 -22.78
N GLU A 304 -3.71 -10.15 -23.64
CA GLU A 304 -2.99 -11.43 -23.58
C GLU A 304 -1.45 -11.26 -23.57
N ASP A 305 -0.96 -10.32 -24.36
CA ASP A 305 0.47 -9.97 -24.43
C ASP A 305 1.03 -9.30 -23.17
N GLY A 306 0.19 -8.85 -22.25
CA GLY A 306 0.56 -8.32 -20.94
C GLY A 306 0.57 -9.36 -19.81
N ARG A 307 0.05 -10.55 -20.01
CA ARG A 307 -0.13 -11.57 -18.95
C ARG A 307 1.15 -12.14 -18.36
N TRP A 308 2.27 -12.03 -19.07
CA TRP A 308 3.59 -12.39 -18.56
C TRP A 308 3.97 -11.61 -17.27
N LEU A 309 3.36 -10.45 -17.04
CA LEU A 309 3.58 -9.63 -15.86
C LEU A 309 3.25 -10.37 -14.56
N SER A 310 2.29 -11.30 -14.56
CA SER A 310 1.94 -12.07 -13.35
C SER A 310 3.15 -12.78 -12.76
N GLY A 311 3.91 -13.49 -13.61
CA GLY A 311 5.14 -14.18 -13.20
C GLY A 311 6.23 -13.22 -12.73
N SER A 312 6.44 -12.12 -13.44
CA SER A 312 7.50 -11.15 -13.14
C SER A 312 7.21 -10.36 -11.86
N LEU A 313 5.98 -9.87 -11.67
CA LEU A 313 5.56 -9.19 -10.44
C LEU A 313 5.67 -10.11 -9.23
N SER A 314 5.18 -11.36 -9.36
CA SER A 314 5.27 -12.36 -8.28
C SER A 314 6.72 -12.68 -7.92
N PHE A 315 7.59 -12.83 -8.92
CA PHE A 315 9.01 -13.16 -8.71
C PHE A 315 9.75 -12.03 -7.98
N GLU A 316 9.68 -10.80 -8.48
CA GLU A 316 10.35 -9.65 -7.87
C GLU A 316 9.84 -9.37 -6.45
N ASN A 317 8.52 -9.43 -6.26
CA ASN A 317 7.91 -9.23 -4.95
C ASN A 317 8.37 -10.31 -3.96
N LYS A 318 8.26 -11.59 -4.34
CA LYS A 318 8.65 -12.72 -3.49
C LYS A 318 10.14 -12.67 -3.14
N LEU A 319 11.00 -12.36 -4.09
CA LEU A 319 12.44 -12.26 -3.86
C LEU A 319 12.77 -11.18 -2.80
N ALA A 320 12.14 -10.01 -2.90
CA ALA A 320 12.32 -8.94 -1.93
C ALA A 320 11.80 -9.32 -0.53
N VAL A 321 10.61 -9.91 -0.46
CA VAL A 321 9.98 -10.37 0.81
C VAL A 321 10.83 -11.46 1.49
N ASP A 322 11.24 -12.50 0.75
CA ASP A 322 12.04 -13.59 1.28
C ASP A 322 13.41 -13.09 1.80
N ALA A 323 14.02 -12.15 1.06
CA ALA A 323 15.30 -11.56 1.44
C ALA A 323 15.19 -10.68 2.71
N LEU A 324 14.09 -9.93 2.87
CA LEU A 324 13.81 -9.15 4.09
C LEU A 324 13.55 -10.05 5.30
N ASN A 325 12.78 -11.11 5.11
CA ASN A 325 12.51 -12.10 6.16
C ASN A 325 13.77 -12.89 6.58
N GLY A 326 14.83 -12.86 5.78
CA GLY A 326 16.11 -13.46 6.08
C GLY A 326 17.03 -12.63 6.99
N PHE A 327 16.61 -11.44 7.45
CA PHE A 327 17.32 -10.68 8.48
C PHE A 327 16.79 -11.04 9.87
N SER A 328 17.71 -11.39 10.77
CA SER A 328 17.45 -11.68 12.18
C SER A 328 18.00 -10.60 13.12
N GLU A 329 18.98 -9.83 12.62
CA GLU A 329 19.62 -8.77 13.36
C GLU A 329 18.83 -7.45 13.23
N PRO A 330 18.91 -6.57 14.24
CA PRO A 330 18.32 -5.23 14.16
C PRO A 330 18.89 -4.44 12.96
N LEU A 331 18.08 -3.59 12.36
CA LEU A 331 18.46 -2.79 11.20
C LEU A 331 19.75 -1.99 11.42
N SER A 332 20.01 -1.49 12.64
CA SER A 332 21.26 -0.79 12.96
C SER A 332 22.50 -1.68 12.81
N ALA A 333 22.41 -2.97 13.13
CA ALA A 333 23.47 -3.93 12.93
C ALA A 333 23.62 -4.26 11.44
N VAL A 334 22.53 -4.49 10.74
CA VAL A 334 22.51 -4.73 9.28
C VAL A 334 23.17 -3.56 8.53
N LEU A 335 22.86 -2.32 8.88
CA LEU A 335 23.45 -1.13 8.26
C LEU A 335 24.93 -0.93 8.63
N GLY A 336 25.38 -1.48 9.75
CA GLY A 336 26.78 -1.45 10.21
C GLY A 336 27.66 -2.54 9.59
N ASP A 337 27.08 -3.63 9.10
CA ASP A 337 27.77 -4.72 8.41
C ASP A 337 27.72 -4.53 6.89
N GLU A 338 28.89 -4.48 6.24
CA GLU A 338 28.98 -4.20 4.81
C GLU A 338 28.25 -5.24 3.96
N LYS A 339 28.33 -6.53 4.29
CA LYS A 339 27.71 -7.60 3.53
C LYS A 339 26.20 -7.61 3.70
N ALA A 340 25.71 -7.41 4.91
CA ALA A 340 24.28 -7.31 5.19
C ALA A 340 23.67 -6.06 4.54
N ARG A 341 24.37 -4.93 4.60
CA ARG A 341 23.96 -3.68 3.93
C ARG A 341 23.87 -3.85 2.42
N ARG A 342 24.82 -4.52 1.77
CA ARG A 342 24.75 -4.82 0.32
C ARG A 342 23.55 -5.69 -0.04
N ARG A 343 23.16 -6.64 0.84
CA ARG A 343 21.93 -7.40 0.63
C ARG A 343 20.70 -6.49 0.65
N LEU A 344 20.65 -5.52 1.56
CA LEU A 344 19.56 -4.57 1.63
C LEU A 344 19.52 -3.63 0.40
N GLU A 345 20.69 -3.25 -0.14
CA GLU A 345 20.81 -2.48 -1.39
C GLU A 345 20.26 -3.28 -2.60
N VAL A 346 20.52 -4.59 -2.66
CA VAL A 346 19.96 -5.47 -3.70
C VAL A 346 18.43 -5.55 -3.59
N ILE A 347 17.89 -5.62 -2.36
CA ILE A 347 16.44 -5.57 -2.15
C ILE A 347 15.85 -4.24 -2.64
N ALA A 348 16.53 -3.11 -2.41
CA ALA A 348 16.10 -1.81 -2.92
C ALA A 348 16.04 -1.77 -4.46
N LEU A 349 16.99 -2.40 -5.14
CA LEU A 349 16.96 -2.55 -6.61
C LEU A 349 15.77 -3.42 -7.06
N GLY A 350 15.51 -4.55 -6.41
CA GLY A 350 14.36 -5.42 -6.70
C GLY A 350 13.03 -4.68 -6.52
N THR A 351 12.91 -3.86 -5.46
CA THR A 351 11.71 -3.03 -5.26
C THR A 351 11.56 -1.93 -6.32
N ALA A 352 12.66 -1.43 -6.89
CA ALA A 352 12.61 -0.51 -8.03
C ALA A 352 12.10 -1.21 -9.29
N ASN A 353 12.54 -2.44 -9.57
CA ASN A 353 12.02 -3.25 -10.67
C ASN A 353 10.52 -3.53 -10.47
N PHE A 354 10.11 -3.91 -9.28
CA PHE A 354 8.70 -4.15 -8.96
C PHE A 354 7.85 -2.89 -9.21
N ARG A 355 8.35 -1.71 -8.81
CA ARG A 355 7.68 -0.42 -9.10
C ARG A 355 7.56 -0.16 -10.60
N ASP A 356 8.60 -0.43 -11.38
CA ASP A 356 8.58 -0.22 -12.83
C ASP A 356 7.64 -1.21 -13.54
N LEU A 357 7.57 -2.46 -13.07
CA LEU A 357 6.60 -3.44 -13.55
C LEU A 357 5.16 -3.00 -13.25
N MET A 358 4.87 -2.48 -12.07
CA MET A 358 3.56 -1.93 -11.74
C MET A 358 3.28 -0.62 -12.51
N GLY A 359 4.05 0.42 -12.25
CA GLY A 359 3.73 1.79 -12.64
C GLY A 359 3.94 2.11 -14.12
N LYS A 360 4.81 1.34 -14.82
CA LYS A 360 5.06 1.55 -16.26
C LYS A 360 4.44 0.45 -17.11
N GLN A 361 4.71 -0.82 -16.78
CA GLN A 361 4.28 -1.92 -17.64
C GLN A 361 2.81 -2.25 -17.43
N LEU A 362 2.40 -2.59 -16.21
CA LEU A 362 1.01 -2.95 -15.91
C LEU A 362 0.06 -1.76 -16.14
N ALA A 363 0.44 -0.56 -15.69
CA ALA A 363 -0.32 0.66 -15.96
C ALA A 363 -0.48 0.90 -17.48
N GLY A 364 0.59 0.67 -18.27
CA GLY A 364 0.55 0.80 -19.73
C GLY A 364 -0.39 -0.20 -20.39
N TYR A 365 -0.33 -1.48 -20.02
CA TYR A 365 -1.24 -2.50 -20.53
C TYR A 365 -2.70 -2.28 -20.14
N LEU A 366 -2.94 -1.70 -18.97
CA LEU A 366 -4.27 -1.34 -18.51
C LEU A 366 -4.70 0.08 -18.96
N GLU A 367 -3.92 0.76 -19.78
CA GLU A 367 -4.19 2.12 -20.26
C GLU A 367 -4.55 3.10 -19.13
N LEU A 368 -4.01 2.89 -17.91
CA LEU A 368 -4.24 3.75 -16.77
C LEU A 368 -3.47 5.07 -16.93
N SER A 369 -4.13 6.18 -16.63
CA SER A 369 -3.50 7.49 -16.60
C SER A 369 -2.56 7.55 -15.39
N GLY A 370 -1.25 7.55 -15.62
CA GLY A 370 -0.35 7.84 -14.53
C GLY A 370 0.72 6.80 -14.35
N GLY A 371 1.49 6.73 -13.59
CA GLY A 371 2.70 6.43 -12.95
C GLY A 371 2.97 7.51 -11.92
N PHE A 372 2.04 8.44 -11.72
CA PHE A 372 2.13 9.47 -10.69
C PHE A 372 1.56 8.89 -9.39
N ASN A 373 2.40 8.73 -8.39
CA ASN A 373 1.94 8.50 -7.04
C ASN A 373 1.73 9.87 -6.34
N ALA A 374 0.93 9.90 -5.28
CA ALA A 374 0.63 11.15 -4.54
C ALA A 374 1.88 11.81 -3.89
N LEU A 375 3.06 11.18 -3.98
CA LEU A 375 4.33 11.66 -3.44
C LEU A 375 5.26 12.26 -4.53
N ASP A 376 4.92 12.10 -5.82
CA ASP A 376 5.62 12.74 -6.95
C ASP A 376 5.20 14.22 -7.07
N GLY A 377 4.65 14.78 -6.02
CA GLY A 377 4.19 16.15 -5.94
C GLY A 377 5.26 17.15 -6.31
N ASP A 378 4.84 18.18 -6.99
CA ASP A 378 5.44 19.39 -7.54
C ASP A 378 6.66 19.95 -6.81
#